data_9c9a57fc2576b35a5fd67bec9fc153c0
#
_entry.id   9c9a57fc2576b35a5fd67bec9fc153c0
#
_cell.length_a   1.000
_cell.length_b   1.000
_cell.length_c   1.000
_cell.angle_alpha   90.00
_cell.angle_beta   90.00
_cell.angle_gamma   90.00
#
_symmetry.space_group_name_H-M   'P 1'
#
loop_
_entity.id
_entity.type
_entity.pdbx_description
1 polymer ?
#
loop_
_entity_poly.entity_id
_entity_poly.type
_entity_poly.pdbx_seq_one_letter_code
_entity_poly.pdbx_strand_id
1 'polypeptide(L)'
;MHNPKISIIVPCYNQAQYLTEALQSVLEQTYGNWECIIVNDGSPDNTEEIAQEWVSKDSRFIYLYKENGGLSSARNAGIAIAEGEFILPLDA
;
A
#
# COMPACT_ATOMS: atom_id res chain seq x y z
N MET A 1 -21.43 10.83 -14.07
CA MET A 1 -20.91 11.33 -12.78
C MET A 1 -19.45 10.92 -12.63
N HIS A 2 -18.59 11.85 -12.30
CA HIS A 2 -17.18 11.54 -12.12
C HIS A 2 -16.95 10.79 -10.81
N ASN A 3 -16.16 9.71 -10.87
CA ASN A 3 -15.89 8.86 -9.72
C ASN A 3 -14.39 8.55 -9.71
N PRO A 4 -13.55 9.49 -9.24
CA PRO A 4 -12.11 9.37 -9.38
C PRO A 4 -11.55 8.20 -8.57
N LYS A 5 -10.50 7.59 -9.11
CA LYS A 5 -9.77 6.53 -8.44
C LYS A 5 -8.71 7.14 -7.52
N ILE A 6 -8.62 6.61 -6.31
CA ILE A 6 -7.63 7.02 -5.33
C ILE A 6 -6.55 5.95 -5.23
N SER A 7 -5.30 6.35 -5.33
CA SER A 7 -4.17 5.45 -5.08
C SER A 7 -3.64 5.68 -3.67
N ILE A 8 -3.80 4.68 -2.82
CA ILE A 8 -3.34 4.72 -1.44
C ILE A 8 -1.96 4.07 -1.41
N ILE A 9 -0.95 4.80 -0.94
CA ILE A 9 0.43 4.31 -0.88
C ILE A 9 0.77 3.97 0.56
N VAL A 10 1.12 2.72 0.82
CA VAL A 10 1.46 2.25 2.16
C VAL A 10 2.92 1.78 2.15
N PRO A 11 3.88 2.69 2.43
CA PRO A 11 5.26 2.28 2.57
C PRO A 11 5.45 1.53 3.89
N CYS A 12 6.22 0.46 3.87
CA CYS A 12 6.41 -0.38 5.03
C CYS A 12 7.87 -0.80 5.17
N TYR A 13 8.48 -0.45 6.31
CA TYR A 13 9.80 -0.93 6.68
C TYR A 13 9.78 -1.26 8.16
N ASN A 14 10.02 -2.54 8.49
CA ASN A 14 10.08 -3.02 9.88
C ASN A 14 8.85 -2.67 10.70
N GLN A 15 7.67 -2.63 10.05
CA GLN A 15 6.39 -2.26 10.65
C GLN A 15 5.31 -3.31 10.37
N ALA A 16 5.72 -4.56 10.12
CA ALA A 16 4.77 -5.61 9.77
C ALA A 16 3.66 -5.77 10.82
N GLN A 17 3.98 -5.55 12.09
CA GLN A 17 3.02 -5.66 13.18
C GLN A 17 1.85 -4.66 13.06
N TYR A 18 2.07 -3.55 12.37
CA TYR A 18 1.04 -2.53 12.16
C TYR A 18 0.38 -2.60 10.78
N LEU A 19 0.94 -3.39 9.87
CA LEU A 19 0.50 -3.42 8.49
C LEU A 19 -0.95 -3.91 8.36
N THR A 20 -1.29 -4.98 9.07
CA THR A 20 -2.63 -5.53 9.03
C THR A 20 -3.68 -4.51 9.44
N GLU A 21 -3.40 -3.74 10.50
CA GLU A 21 -4.32 -2.71 10.97
C GLU A 21 -4.49 -1.60 9.92
N ALA A 22 -3.38 -1.17 9.30
CA ALA A 22 -3.44 -0.15 8.25
C ALA A 22 -4.24 -0.64 7.05
N LEU A 23 -4.02 -1.86 6.60
CA LEU A 23 -4.73 -2.40 5.44
C LEU A 23 -6.20 -2.66 5.74
N GLN A 24 -6.52 -3.07 6.98
CA GLN A 24 -7.90 -3.25 7.39
C GLN A 24 -8.65 -1.91 7.35
N SER A 25 -8.01 -0.82 7.76
CA SER A 25 -8.64 0.49 7.71
C SER A 25 -8.92 0.95 6.27
N VAL A 26 -8.06 0.58 5.33
CA VAL A 26 -8.28 0.86 3.91
C VAL A 26 -9.50 0.10 3.41
N LEU A 27 -9.59 -1.19 3.77
CA LEU A 27 -10.70 -2.04 3.32
C LEU A 27 -12.04 -1.57 3.87
N GLU A 28 -12.05 -1.03 5.08
CA GLU A 28 -13.28 -0.63 5.78
C GLU A 28 -13.80 0.75 5.37
N GLN A 29 -13.04 1.53 4.62
CA GLN A 29 -13.51 2.84 4.19
C GLN A 29 -14.70 2.71 3.23
N THR A 30 -15.54 3.72 3.21
CA THR A 30 -16.78 3.66 2.42
C THR A 30 -16.60 3.92 0.93
N TYR A 31 -15.57 4.68 0.54
CA TYR A 31 -15.31 4.95 -0.86
C TYR A 31 -14.67 3.72 -1.52
N GLY A 32 -15.28 3.22 -2.60
CA GLY A 32 -14.88 1.93 -3.16
C GLY A 32 -13.89 1.97 -4.31
N ASN A 33 -13.71 3.13 -4.96
CA ASN A 33 -12.86 3.22 -6.15
C ASN A 33 -11.43 3.59 -5.78
N TRP A 34 -10.69 2.59 -5.28
CA TRP A 34 -9.31 2.79 -4.85
C TRP A 34 -8.44 1.60 -5.24
N GLU A 35 -7.15 1.85 -5.29
CA GLU A 35 -6.11 0.82 -5.26
C GLU A 35 -5.21 1.11 -4.06
N CYS A 36 -4.63 0.09 -3.47
CA CYS A 36 -3.72 0.25 -2.35
C CYS A 36 -2.39 -0.42 -2.68
N ILE A 37 -1.34 0.37 -2.80
CA ILE A 37 -0.02 -0.11 -3.17
C ILE A 37 0.80 -0.27 -1.90
N ILE A 38 1.09 -1.51 -1.54
CA ILE A 38 1.89 -1.85 -0.36
C ILE A 38 3.34 -1.90 -0.82
N VAL A 39 4.14 -0.93 -0.40
CA VAL A 39 5.54 -0.86 -0.80
C VAL A 39 6.41 -1.44 0.31
N ASN A 40 6.96 -2.61 0.07
CA ASN A 40 7.91 -3.23 0.99
C ASN A 40 9.29 -2.65 0.71
N ASP A 41 9.75 -1.77 1.59
CA ASP A 41 11.01 -1.04 1.44
C ASP A 41 12.19 -1.86 1.99
N GLY A 42 12.34 -3.09 1.51
CA GLY A 42 13.41 -3.97 1.95
C GLY A 42 13.29 -4.37 3.40
N SER A 43 12.07 -4.57 3.88
CA SER A 43 11.82 -4.87 5.29
C SER A 43 12.41 -6.23 5.70
N PRO A 44 13.08 -6.31 6.87
CA PRO A 44 13.64 -7.57 7.33
C PRO A 44 12.63 -8.50 8.01
N ASP A 45 11.41 -8.03 8.22
CA ASP A 45 10.36 -8.78 8.91
C ASP A 45 9.45 -9.52 7.92
N ASN A 46 8.29 -9.98 8.38
CA ASN A 46 7.36 -10.75 7.56
C ASN A 46 6.38 -9.89 6.76
N THR A 47 6.79 -8.68 6.38
CA THR A 47 5.95 -7.77 5.58
C THR A 47 5.44 -8.42 4.30
N GLU A 48 6.30 -9.14 3.59
CA GLU A 48 5.89 -9.79 2.33
C GLU A 48 4.75 -10.78 2.56
N GLU A 49 4.84 -11.61 3.58
CA GLU A 49 3.82 -12.63 3.86
C GLU A 49 2.47 -11.96 4.13
N ILE A 50 2.47 -10.92 4.95
CA ILE A 50 1.24 -10.19 5.29
C ILE A 50 0.67 -9.52 4.04
N ALA A 51 1.51 -8.84 3.26
CA ALA A 51 1.07 -8.16 2.05
C ALA A 51 0.44 -9.14 1.05
N GLN A 52 1.05 -10.31 0.87
CA GLN A 52 0.51 -11.31 -0.07
C GLN A 52 -0.84 -11.86 0.37
N GLU A 53 -1.07 -11.98 1.69
CA GLU A 53 -2.39 -12.36 2.18
C GLU A 53 -3.46 -11.36 1.76
N TRP A 54 -3.17 -10.07 1.88
CA TRP A 54 -4.13 -9.04 1.52
C TRP A 54 -4.35 -8.94 0.02
N VAL A 55 -3.29 -9.09 -0.77
CA VAL A 55 -3.40 -9.12 -2.24
C VAL A 55 -4.32 -10.27 -2.68
N SER A 56 -4.25 -11.42 -2.01
CA SER A 56 -5.11 -12.55 -2.35
C SER A 56 -6.54 -12.37 -1.90
N LYS A 57 -6.81 -11.54 -0.88
CA LYS A 57 -8.16 -11.25 -0.40
C LYS A 57 -8.92 -10.29 -1.29
N ASP A 58 -8.24 -9.30 -1.85
CA ASP A 58 -8.89 -8.24 -2.63
C ASP A 58 -7.93 -7.74 -3.70
N SER A 59 -8.36 -7.78 -4.95
CA SER A 59 -7.51 -7.42 -6.09
C SER A 59 -7.13 -5.94 -6.13
N ARG A 60 -7.73 -5.10 -5.29
CA ARG A 60 -7.36 -3.69 -5.21
C ARG A 60 -6.06 -3.46 -4.44
N PHE A 61 -5.58 -4.46 -3.69
CA PHE A 61 -4.27 -4.41 -3.05
C PHE A 61 -3.20 -4.86 -4.03
N ILE A 62 -2.12 -4.11 -4.11
CA ILE A 62 -0.98 -4.35 -5.00
C ILE A 62 0.28 -4.40 -4.15
N TYR A 63 1.12 -5.40 -4.38
CA TYR A 63 2.38 -5.53 -3.66
C TYR A 63 3.55 -5.09 -4.54
N LEU A 64 4.45 -4.28 -3.96
CA LEU A 64 5.66 -3.82 -4.62
C LEU A 64 6.84 -3.96 -3.66
N TYR A 65 7.85 -4.71 -4.08
CA TYR A 65 9.10 -4.82 -3.32
C TYR A 65 10.17 -3.90 -3.91
N LYS A 66 10.97 -3.29 -3.03
CA LYS A 66 12.17 -2.57 -3.45
C LYS A 66 13.25 -2.72 -2.38
N GLU A 67 14.50 -2.48 -2.75
CA GLU A 67 15.58 -2.44 -1.78
C GLU A 67 15.39 -1.23 -0.87
N ASN A 68 15.82 -1.36 0.39
CA ASN A 68 15.66 -0.29 1.37
C ASN A 68 16.31 1.02 0.88
N GLY A 69 15.53 2.08 0.83
CA GLY A 69 15.97 3.40 0.38
C GLY A 69 15.35 4.53 1.17
N GLY A 70 14.54 4.19 2.18
CA GLY A 70 13.90 5.19 3.03
C GLY A 70 12.48 5.52 2.61
N LEU A 71 11.80 6.26 3.46
CA LEU A 71 10.37 6.55 3.33
C LEU A 71 10.03 7.29 2.04
N SER A 72 10.80 8.33 1.70
CA SER A 72 10.56 9.09 0.47
C SER A 72 10.74 8.23 -0.78
N SER A 73 11.78 7.38 -0.78
CA SER A 73 12.03 6.46 -1.88
C SER A 73 10.88 5.47 -2.04
N ALA A 74 10.38 4.94 -0.93
CA ALA A 74 9.26 4.00 -0.95
C ALA A 74 7.98 4.65 -1.47
N ARG A 75 7.66 5.86 -1.01
CA ARG A 75 6.50 6.60 -1.51
C ARG A 75 6.62 6.85 -3.01
N ASN A 76 7.79 7.30 -3.46
CA ASN A 76 8.01 7.58 -4.88
C ASN A 76 7.86 6.33 -5.74
N ALA A 77 8.31 5.17 -5.25
CA ALA A 77 8.14 3.92 -5.96
C ALA A 77 6.66 3.56 -6.12
N GLY A 78 5.87 3.74 -5.07
CA GLY A 78 4.42 3.52 -5.14
C GLY A 78 3.74 4.49 -6.08
N ILE A 79 4.10 5.76 -6.02
CA ILE A 79 3.54 6.79 -6.89
C ILE A 79 3.84 6.48 -8.36
N ALA A 80 5.03 5.96 -8.65
CA ALA A 80 5.45 5.67 -10.03
C ALA A 80 4.54 4.65 -10.73
N ILE A 81 3.91 3.74 -9.98
CA ILE A 81 3.01 2.74 -10.55
C ILE A 81 1.53 3.03 -10.29
N ALA A 82 1.25 4.12 -9.56
CA ALA A 82 -0.12 4.48 -9.24
C ALA A 82 -0.91 4.89 -10.47
N GLU A 83 -2.16 4.45 -10.55
CA GLU A 83 -3.05 4.74 -11.67
C GLU A 83 -4.20 5.67 -11.27
N GLY A 84 -4.30 6.03 -10.00
CA GLY A 84 -5.37 6.89 -9.51
C GLY A 84 -5.17 8.35 -9.84
N GLU A 85 -6.26 9.10 -9.83
CA GLU A 85 -6.23 10.55 -10.02
C GLU A 85 -5.70 11.27 -8.79
N PHE A 86 -5.90 10.67 -7.62
CA PHE A 86 -5.42 11.23 -6.35
C PHE A 86 -4.52 10.25 -5.66
N ILE A 87 -3.49 10.77 -4.98
CA ILE A 87 -2.53 9.97 -4.23
C ILE A 87 -2.74 10.26 -2.75
N LEU A 88 -2.93 9.20 -1.96
CA LEU A 88 -3.09 9.32 -0.52
C LEU A 88 -2.04 8.45 0.18
N PRO A 89 -1.01 9.07 0.77
CA PRO A 89 -0.05 8.27 1.54
C PRO A 89 -0.64 7.87 2.89
N LEU A 90 -0.34 6.65 3.31
CA LEU A 90 -0.79 6.11 4.58
C LEU A 90 0.35 5.31 5.20
N ASP A 91 0.92 5.80 6.29
CA ASP A 91 2.03 5.13 6.95
C ASP A 91 1.53 3.92 7.75
N ALA A 92 2.28 2.83 7.66
CA ALA A 92 1.96 1.63 8.42
C ALA A 92 2.48 1.74 9.85
#